data_342b6e3003032475a162d7fbb037a685
#
_entry.id   342b6e3003032475a162d7fbb037a685
#
_cell.length_a   1.000
_cell.length_b   1.000
_cell.length_c   1.000
_cell.angle_alpha   90.00
_cell.angle_beta   90.00
_cell.angle_gamma   90.00
#
_symmetry.space_group_name_H-M   'P 1'
#
loop_
_entity.id
_entity.type
_entity.pdbx_description
1 polymer ?
#
loop_
_entity_poly.entity_id
_entity_poly.type
_entity_poly.pdbx_seq_one_letter_code
_entity_poly.pdbx_strand_id
1 'polypeptide(L)'
;MSDEYKPPKVWKWKKRKGDPFGGINRPISGATHDKELPRGKHPFQLYSLGTPNGQKATIMFEELLAAGHAGAEYDAWLIDIMERDQFSSGFVAINPNSKIPALLDCSGKEPVRVFADKGAQAEDAA
;
A
#
# COMPACT_ATOMS: atom_id res chain seq x y z
N MET A 1 7.33 41.65 11.27
CA MET A 1 8.47 41.14 10.47
C MET A 1 8.17 39.74 10.03
N SER A 2 8.14 39.56 8.75
CA SER A 2 8.00 38.22 8.19
C SER A 2 9.35 37.54 8.23
N ASP A 3 9.40 36.40 8.91
CA ASP A 3 10.56 35.54 8.82
C ASP A 3 10.64 34.95 7.43
N GLU A 4 11.65 35.35 6.69
CA GLU A 4 11.88 34.81 5.36
C GLU A 4 12.29 33.34 5.48
N TYR A 5 11.50 32.46 4.89
CA TYR A 5 11.84 31.02 4.87
C TYR A 5 13.09 30.81 4.03
N LYS A 6 14.11 30.22 4.66
CA LYS A 6 15.33 29.79 3.97
C LYS A 6 15.32 28.26 3.85
N PRO A 7 15.20 27.73 2.65
CA PRO A 7 15.21 26.28 2.48
C PRO A 7 16.57 25.69 2.90
N PRO A 8 16.59 24.54 3.57
CA PRO A 8 17.83 23.87 3.93
C PRO A 8 18.57 23.39 2.68
N LYS A 9 19.89 23.29 2.75
CA LYS A 9 20.68 22.71 1.66
C LYS A 9 20.32 21.26 1.38
N VAL A 10 19.97 20.52 2.43
CA VAL A 10 19.47 19.14 2.34
C VAL A 10 18.14 19.09 3.07
N TRP A 11 17.07 18.87 2.31
CA TRP A 11 15.74 18.74 2.88
C TRP A 11 15.59 17.37 3.54
N LYS A 12 15.03 17.37 4.79
CA LYS A 12 14.67 16.14 5.49
C LYS A 12 13.23 16.25 5.95
N TRP A 13 12.48 15.19 5.70
CA TRP A 13 11.10 15.11 6.17
C TRP A 13 11.07 14.97 7.70
N LYS A 14 10.18 15.74 8.31
CA LYS A 14 9.87 15.61 9.73
C LYS A 14 8.36 15.62 9.91
N LYS A 15 7.89 14.74 10.79
CA LYS A 15 6.47 14.70 11.16
C LYS A 15 6.10 16.03 11.83
N ARG A 16 4.95 16.60 11.44
CA ARG A 16 4.42 17.79 12.11
C ARG A 16 4.04 17.46 13.55
N LYS A 17 4.46 18.30 14.47
CA LYS A 17 4.11 18.17 15.89
C LYS A 17 2.61 18.40 16.05
N GLY A 18 1.92 17.47 16.76
CA GLY A 18 0.50 17.58 17.04
C GLY A 18 -0.44 17.13 15.94
N ASP A 19 0.07 16.65 14.81
CA ASP A 19 -0.74 16.10 13.74
C ASP A 19 -0.93 14.59 13.94
N PRO A 20 -2.16 14.11 14.28
CA PRO A 20 -2.40 12.70 14.51
C PRO A 20 -2.21 11.84 13.24
N PHE A 21 -2.31 12.43 12.07
CA PHE A 21 -2.16 11.73 10.80
C PHE A 21 -0.79 11.96 10.13
N GLY A 22 0.09 12.73 10.77
CA GLY A 22 1.36 13.15 10.18
C GLY A 22 2.36 12.02 9.91
N GLY A 23 2.14 10.82 10.48
CA GLY A 23 2.99 9.66 10.22
C GLY A 23 2.46 8.70 9.17
N ILE A 24 1.27 8.96 8.60
CA ILE A 24 0.63 8.06 7.64
C ILE A 24 1.30 8.13 6.27
N ASN A 25 1.74 9.30 5.89
CA ASN A 25 2.38 9.56 4.60
C ASN A 25 3.82 10.03 4.82
N ARG A 26 4.72 9.50 4.01
CA ARG A 26 6.12 9.93 3.98
C ARG A 26 6.54 10.19 2.54
N PRO A 27 7.26 11.28 2.28
CA PRO A 27 7.81 11.56 0.95
C PRO A 27 9.08 10.76 0.65
N ILE A 28 9.55 9.96 1.61
CA ILE A 28 10.75 9.15 1.48
C ILE A 28 10.33 7.68 1.43
N SER A 29 10.79 6.96 0.40
CA SER A 29 10.54 5.52 0.29
C SER A 29 11.47 4.72 1.19
N GLY A 30 11.11 3.47 1.42
CA GLY A 30 11.86 2.53 2.24
C GLY A 30 11.15 2.15 3.53
N ALA A 31 11.49 0.99 4.06
CA ALA A 31 10.90 0.47 5.28
C ALA A 31 11.44 1.19 6.52
N THR A 32 10.56 1.42 7.49
CA THR A 32 10.94 1.95 8.79
C THR A 32 11.23 0.87 9.81
N HIS A 33 10.69 -0.33 9.60
CA HIS A 33 10.83 -1.46 10.52
C HIS A 33 10.61 -2.79 9.79
N ASP A 34 11.15 -3.85 10.35
CA ASP A 34 10.96 -5.19 9.82
C ASP A 34 9.68 -5.81 10.35
N LYS A 35 8.82 -6.22 9.45
CA LYS A 35 7.61 -6.95 9.76
C LYS A 35 7.19 -7.72 8.52
N GLU A 36 7.07 -9.04 8.65
CA GLU A 36 6.56 -9.88 7.58
C GLU A 36 5.05 -9.73 7.45
N LEU A 37 4.54 -9.84 6.23
CA LEU A 37 3.10 -9.87 5.98
C LEU A 37 2.61 -11.30 5.93
N PRO A 38 1.39 -11.56 6.44
CA PRO A 38 0.78 -12.87 6.33
C PRO A 38 0.45 -13.20 4.87
N ARG A 39 0.40 -14.48 4.57
CA ARG A 39 0.02 -14.98 3.25
C ARG A 39 -0.88 -16.20 3.42
N GLY A 40 -2.01 -16.21 2.71
CA GLY A 40 -2.99 -17.29 2.75
C GLY A 40 -2.90 -18.22 1.55
N LYS A 41 -3.96 -18.99 1.35
CA LYS A 41 -4.02 -20.08 0.35
C LYS A 41 -4.50 -19.63 -1.02
N HIS A 42 -5.28 -18.55 -1.10
CA HIS A 42 -5.85 -18.10 -2.35
C HIS A 42 -4.80 -17.44 -3.25
N PRO A 43 -4.99 -17.44 -4.57
CA PRO A 43 -3.99 -16.87 -5.48
C PRO A 43 -3.80 -15.36 -5.32
N PHE A 44 -4.85 -14.64 -4.88
CA PHE A 44 -4.76 -13.21 -4.65
C PHE A 44 -4.65 -12.90 -3.17
N GLN A 45 -3.66 -12.10 -2.82
CA GLN A 45 -3.44 -11.64 -1.45
C GLN A 45 -3.60 -10.13 -1.42
N LEU A 46 -4.70 -9.67 -0.81
CA LEU A 46 -5.04 -8.25 -0.73
C LEU A 46 -4.65 -7.70 0.64
N TYR A 47 -3.81 -6.68 0.64
CA TYR A 47 -3.37 -5.99 1.86
C TYR A 47 -3.98 -4.60 1.86
N SER A 48 -4.91 -4.36 2.75
CA SER A 48 -5.74 -3.16 2.69
C SER A 48 -6.34 -2.79 4.04
N LEU A 49 -7.13 -1.76 4.03
CA LEU A 49 -7.92 -1.27 5.16
C LEU A 49 -9.24 -0.73 4.59
N GLY A 50 -10.29 -0.70 5.41
CA GLY A 50 -11.63 -0.24 5.01
C GLY A 50 -11.76 1.27 4.74
N THR A 51 -10.79 1.86 4.10
CA THR A 51 -10.83 3.23 3.59
C THR A 51 -11.53 3.28 2.23
N PRO A 52 -11.93 4.47 1.73
CA PRO A 52 -12.54 4.56 0.40
C PRO A 52 -11.70 3.92 -0.72
N ASN A 53 -10.39 4.08 -0.69
CA ASN A 53 -9.51 3.46 -1.69
C ASN A 53 -9.40 1.94 -1.49
N GLY A 54 -9.29 1.49 -0.24
CA GLY A 54 -9.24 0.06 0.07
C GLY A 54 -10.51 -0.67 -0.33
N GLN A 55 -11.68 -0.06 -0.13
CA GLN A 55 -12.97 -0.63 -0.51
C GLN A 55 -13.11 -0.89 -2.01
N LYS A 56 -12.47 -0.08 -2.85
CA LYS A 56 -12.50 -0.28 -4.30
C LYS A 56 -11.99 -1.65 -4.72
N ALA A 57 -10.89 -2.10 -4.13
CA ALA A 57 -10.33 -3.41 -4.42
C ALA A 57 -11.24 -4.54 -3.93
N THR A 58 -11.76 -4.43 -2.72
CA THR A 58 -12.68 -5.42 -2.16
C THR A 58 -13.95 -5.55 -2.99
N ILE A 59 -14.54 -4.42 -3.38
CA ILE A 59 -15.75 -4.40 -4.22
C ILE A 59 -15.49 -5.11 -5.54
N MET A 60 -14.35 -4.85 -6.18
CA MET A 60 -14.01 -5.49 -7.45
C MET A 60 -13.91 -7.01 -7.31
N PHE A 61 -13.23 -7.52 -6.28
CA PHE A 61 -13.14 -8.96 -6.06
C PHE A 61 -14.50 -9.58 -5.76
N GLU A 62 -15.30 -8.95 -4.92
CA GLU A 62 -16.64 -9.47 -4.60
C GLU A 62 -17.57 -9.47 -5.83
N GLU A 63 -17.49 -8.46 -6.67
CA GLU A 63 -18.26 -8.41 -7.91
C GLU A 63 -17.82 -9.50 -8.90
N LEU A 64 -16.53 -9.75 -9.02
CA LEU A 64 -16.01 -10.83 -9.87
C LEU A 64 -16.48 -12.20 -9.38
N LEU A 65 -16.44 -12.44 -8.08
CA LEU A 65 -16.93 -13.69 -7.49
C LEU A 65 -18.43 -13.85 -7.69
N ALA A 66 -19.21 -12.79 -7.50
CA ALA A 66 -20.65 -12.80 -7.73
C ALA A 66 -21.01 -13.07 -9.21
N ALA A 67 -20.14 -12.64 -10.12
CA ALA A 67 -20.31 -12.91 -11.56
C ALA A 67 -19.85 -14.32 -11.97
N GLY A 68 -19.38 -15.14 -11.04
CA GLY A 68 -19.00 -16.53 -11.28
C GLY A 68 -17.53 -16.76 -11.62
N HIS A 69 -16.67 -15.75 -11.43
CA HIS A 69 -15.22 -15.89 -11.67
C HIS A 69 -14.53 -16.49 -10.44
N ALA A 70 -14.55 -17.81 -10.31
CA ALA A 70 -13.96 -18.52 -9.18
C ALA A 70 -12.46 -18.26 -9.02
N GLY A 71 -11.76 -17.93 -10.11
CA GLY A 71 -10.35 -17.56 -10.06
C GLY A 71 -10.06 -16.24 -9.34
N ALA A 72 -11.08 -15.47 -8.99
CA ALA A 72 -10.93 -14.21 -8.26
C ALA A 72 -10.96 -14.39 -6.73
N GLU A 73 -10.87 -15.62 -6.23
CA GLU A 73 -10.77 -15.86 -4.79
C GLU A 73 -9.52 -15.20 -4.21
N TYR A 74 -9.67 -14.60 -3.05
CA TYR A 74 -8.61 -13.81 -2.42
C TYR A 74 -8.62 -13.94 -0.91
N ASP A 75 -7.49 -13.69 -0.30
CA ASP A 75 -7.37 -13.48 1.14
C ASP A 75 -7.16 -11.99 1.40
N ALA A 76 -7.90 -11.45 2.34
CA ALA A 76 -7.81 -10.05 2.72
C ALA A 76 -7.10 -9.91 4.07
N TRP A 77 -6.09 -9.08 4.12
CA TRP A 77 -5.28 -8.84 5.31
C TRP A 77 -5.33 -7.37 5.70
N LEU A 78 -5.55 -7.12 6.98
CA LEU A 78 -5.62 -5.77 7.51
C LEU A 78 -4.21 -5.15 7.56
N ILE A 79 -4.08 -3.95 7.00
CA ILE A 79 -2.91 -3.10 7.16
C ILE A 79 -3.33 -1.92 8.04
N ASP A 80 -2.82 -1.89 9.25
CA ASP A 80 -3.12 -0.81 10.19
C ASP A 80 -2.24 0.40 9.88
N ILE A 81 -2.80 1.37 9.17
CA ILE A 81 -2.07 2.56 8.74
C ILE A 81 -1.72 3.49 9.92
N MET A 82 -2.48 3.44 11.00
CA MET A 82 -2.19 4.22 12.21
C MET A 82 -1.01 3.64 12.98
N GLU A 83 -0.82 2.32 12.93
CA GLU A 83 0.36 1.62 13.44
C GLU A 83 1.51 1.59 12.43
N ARG A 84 1.36 2.24 11.30
CA ARG A 84 2.35 2.37 10.23
C ARG A 84 2.77 1.04 9.59
N ASP A 85 1.87 0.09 9.51
CA ASP A 85 2.13 -1.20 8.84
C ASP A 85 2.52 -1.02 7.37
N GLN A 86 2.05 0.05 6.71
CA GLN A 86 2.40 0.37 5.33
C GLN A 86 3.89 0.69 5.14
N PHE A 87 4.61 0.96 6.21
CA PHE A 87 6.05 1.22 6.20
C PHE A 87 6.87 0.01 6.68
N SER A 88 6.23 -1.12 6.89
CA SER A 88 6.95 -2.35 7.22
C SER A 88 7.73 -2.89 6.03
N SER A 89 8.78 -3.65 6.30
CA SER A 89 9.60 -4.27 5.24
C SER A 89 8.78 -5.16 4.32
N GLY A 90 7.83 -5.93 4.87
CA GLY A 90 6.96 -6.79 4.08
C GLY A 90 6.04 -6.02 3.15
N PHE A 91 5.44 -4.94 3.64
CA PHE A 91 4.56 -4.12 2.81
C PHE A 91 5.34 -3.34 1.75
N VAL A 92 6.46 -2.74 2.10
CA VAL A 92 7.30 -1.99 1.16
C VAL A 92 7.82 -2.89 0.04
N ALA A 93 8.07 -4.17 0.33
CA ALA A 93 8.46 -5.14 -0.70
C ALA A 93 7.37 -5.36 -1.75
N ILE A 94 6.09 -5.18 -1.37
CA ILE A 94 4.96 -5.29 -2.30
C ILE A 94 4.66 -3.93 -2.94
N ASN A 95 4.58 -2.88 -2.12
CA ASN A 95 4.32 -1.53 -2.60
C ASN A 95 5.32 -0.53 -2.01
N PRO A 96 6.34 -0.14 -2.75
CA PRO A 96 7.33 0.82 -2.26
C PRO A 96 6.77 2.22 -2.01
N ASN A 97 5.59 2.54 -2.52
CA ASN A 97 4.90 3.80 -2.26
C ASN A 97 4.24 3.84 -0.88
N SER A 98 4.18 2.72 -0.16
CA SER A 98 3.62 2.63 1.19
C SER A 98 2.16 3.11 1.27
N LYS A 99 1.36 2.74 0.29
CA LYS A 99 -0.06 3.08 0.18
C LYS A 99 -0.92 1.83 0.05
N ILE A 100 -2.04 1.80 0.74
CA ILE A 100 -3.07 0.79 0.52
C ILE A 100 -4.04 1.26 -0.58
N PRO A 101 -4.73 0.35 -1.25
CA PRO A 101 -4.55 -1.11 -1.24
C PRO A 101 -3.29 -1.55 -1.99
N ALA A 102 -2.79 -2.72 -1.63
CA ALA A 102 -1.74 -3.41 -2.36
C ALA A 102 -2.16 -4.87 -2.59
N LEU A 103 -1.84 -5.41 -3.74
CA LEU A 103 -2.23 -6.74 -4.14
C LEU A 103 -1.01 -7.55 -4.55
N LEU A 104 -0.96 -8.80 -4.11
CA LEU A 104 0.01 -9.76 -4.57
C LEU A 104 -0.74 -10.85 -5.35
N ASP A 105 -0.44 -10.96 -6.62
CA ASP A 105 -1.01 -11.99 -7.50
C ASP A 105 -0.06 -13.19 -7.54
N CYS A 106 -0.46 -14.26 -6.89
CA CYS A 106 0.29 -15.50 -6.81
C CYS A 106 -0.28 -16.59 -7.73
N SER A 107 -1.10 -16.23 -8.71
CA SER A 107 -1.73 -17.18 -9.62
C SER A 107 -0.78 -17.76 -10.69
N GLY A 108 0.32 -17.09 -10.97
CA GLY A 108 1.34 -17.54 -11.91
C GLY A 108 2.54 -18.19 -11.22
N LYS A 109 3.60 -18.42 -12.00
CA LYS A 109 4.83 -19.04 -11.49
C LYS A 109 5.54 -18.16 -10.45
N GLU A 110 5.52 -16.84 -10.66
CA GLU A 110 6.12 -15.88 -9.76
C GLU A 110 5.07 -14.87 -9.31
N PRO A 111 5.12 -14.43 -8.04
CA PRO A 111 4.20 -13.40 -7.57
C PRO A 111 4.36 -12.09 -8.33
N VAL A 112 3.24 -11.50 -8.73
CA VAL A 112 3.18 -10.19 -9.36
C VAL A 112 2.62 -9.17 -8.38
N ARG A 113 3.33 -8.09 -8.20
CA ARG A 113 2.90 -6.99 -7.33
C ARG A 113 1.99 -6.05 -8.12
N VAL A 114 0.83 -5.77 -7.57
CA VAL A 114 -0.10 -4.80 -8.13
C VAL A 114 -0.37 -3.74 -7.07
N PHE A 115 0.04 -2.52 -7.33
CA PHE A 115 -0.15 -1.42 -6.41
C PHE A 115 -0.63 -0.19 -7.16
N ALA A 116 -1.47 0.54 -6.51
CA ALA A 116 -2.42 1.38 -7.17
C ALA A 116 -2.02 2.84 -7.30
N ASP A 117 -0.94 3.15 -7.95
CA ASP A 117 -0.96 4.44 -8.60
C ASP A 117 -1.17 4.22 -10.10
N LYS A 118 -2.24 4.78 -10.61
CA LYS A 118 -2.65 4.65 -11.99
C LYS A 118 -1.54 5.05 -12.98
N GLY A 119 -0.75 6.07 -12.64
CA GLY A 119 0.38 6.49 -13.46
C GLY A 119 1.55 5.50 -13.41
N ALA A 120 1.91 5.06 -12.21
CA ALA A 120 2.99 4.11 -12.01
C ALA A 120 2.71 2.77 -12.68
N GLN A 121 1.47 2.29 -12.62
CA GLN A 121 1.07 1.04 -13.27
C GLN A 121 1.22 1.07 -14.78
N ALA A 122 0.94 2.20 -15.42
CA ALA A 122 1.09 2.35 -16.85
C ALA A 122 2.56 2.28 -17.30
N GLU A 123 3.47 2.78 -16.48
CA GLU A 123 4.90 2.72 -16.73
C GLU A 123 5.46 1.32 -16.48
N ASP A 124 5.04 0.67 -15.40
CA ASP A 124 5.50 -0.67 -15.03
C ASP A 124 4.99 -1.75 -15.98
N ALA A 125 3.88 -1.51 -16.64
CA ALA A 125 3.30 -2.43 -17.63
C ALA A 125 4.00 -2.39 -18.99
N ALA A 126 4.86 -1.41 -19.18
CA ALA A 126 5.58 -1.25 -20.44
C ALA A 126 6.91 -2.14 -20.47
#